data_7cb52dcdc89d97c831c5a920dd955a95
#
_entry.id   7cb52dcdc89d97c831c5a920dd955a95
#
_cell.length_a   1.000
_cell.length_b   1.000
_cell.length_c   1.000
_cell.angle_alpha   90.00
_cell.angle_beta   90.00
_cell.angle_gamma   90.00
#
_symmetry.space_group_name_H-M   'P 1'
#
loop_
_entity.id
_entity.type
_entity.pdbx_description
1 polymer ?
#
loop_
_entity_poly.entity_id
_entity_poly.type
_entity_poly.pdbx_seq_one_letter_code
_entity_poly.pdbx_strand_id
1 'polypeptide(L)'
;TNQKKDDNQNTSDSKKPQNSSTTNNLKKQKITKVSSAYKKSVGQSFTLKPKAKGKITYKTGNKKVATVNSKGKVTVKGTGKATITVTAKATSTYSKSVKKITVYGVPKKPEMKKLTAGKKRFTVQWKKDKKADGYQVQYSTDKKFKKNVKSMNVSKKNTKATVKKLKKGKTYRVRIRSYKKIDGKKYYSGWGKVKSVKVR
;
A
#
# COMPACT_ATOMS: atom_id res chain seq x y z
N THR A 1 21.15 90.96 -23.67
CA THR A 1 20.12 91.39 -22.78
C THR A 1 19.54 90.22 -22.01
N ASN A 2 19.92 90.22 -20.75
CA ASN A 2 19.15 90.08 -19.54
C ASN A 2 18.44 88.73 -19.28
N GLN A 3 18.88 88.10 -18.28
CA GLN A 3 18.58 88.09 -16.82
C GLN A 3 17.68 86.91 -16.48
N LYS A 4 18.06 86.14 -15.56
CA LYS A 4 18.02 86.03 -14.11
C LYS A 4 17.24 84.75 -13.65
N LYS A 5 17.89 84.01 -12.82
CA LYS A 5 17.46 83.53 -11.48
C LYS A 5 16.09 82.78 -11.39
N ASP A 6 15.93 81.73 -10.72
CA ASP A 6 16.21 81.48 -9.29
C ASP A 6 16.14 79.98 -8.97
N ASP A 7 16.89 79.63 -7.95
CA ASP A 7 16.92 78.36 -7.16
C ASP A 7 15.53 77.95 -6.70
N ASN A 8 15.25 76.66 -6.71
CA ASN A 8 14.61 76.07 -5.55
C ASN A 8 14.98 74.55 -5.40
N GLN A 9 15.83 74.28 -4.42
CA GLN A 9 16.05 72.96 -3.85
C GLN A 9 14.75 72.50 -3.24
N ASN A 10 14.30 71.28 -3.67
CA ASN A 10 13.38 70.51 -2.90
C ASN A 10 13.90 69.07 -2.81
N THR A 11 14.59 68.79 -1.74
CA THR A 11 15.00 67.48 -1.30
C THR A 11 13.77 66.72 -0.83
N SER A 12 13.21 65.82 -1.68
CA SER A 12 12.26 64.85 -1.23
C SER A 12 12.99 63.50 -1.04
N ASP A 13 13.25 63.24 0.19
CA ASP A 13 13.77 62.01 0.76
C ASP A 13 12.78 60.85 0.47
N SER A 14 12.99 60.15 -0.64
CA SER A 14 12.22 58.95 -0.98
C SER A 14 12.78 57.78 -0.13
N LYS A 15 12.26 57.60 1.08
CA LYS A 15 12.43 56.38 1.85
C LYS A 15 11.94 55.19 1.06
N LYS A 16 12.89 54.45 0.44
CA LYS A 16 12.71 53.13 -0.10
C LYS A 16 12.20 52.21 1.02
N PRO A 17 11.07 51.49 0.84
CA PRO A 17 10.65 50.48 1.84
C PRO A 17 11.74 49.44 1.96
N GLN A 18 12.41 49.41 3.09
CA GLN A 18 13.24 48.25 3.47
C GLN A 18 12.31 47.06 3.65
N ASN A 19 12.27 46.20 2.65
CA ASN A 19 11.66 44.89 2.73
C ASN A 19 12.54 44.02 3.62
N SER A 20 12.34 44.11 4.94
CA SER A 20 12.97 43.24 5.91
C SER A 20 12.39 41.83 5.71
N SER A 21 13.00 41.07 4.81
CA SER A 21 12.85 39.62 4.73
C SER A 21 13.32 39.00 6.05
N THR A 22 12.44 38.95 7.04
CA THR A 22 12.65 38.14 8.23
C THR A 22 12.61 36.68 7.77
N THR A 23 13.77 36.12 7.42
CA THR A 23 13.93 34.68 7.20
C THR A 23 13.71 34.01 8.55
N ASN A 24 12.45 33.70 8.85
CA ASN A 24 12.10 32.87 10.00
C ASN A 24 12.81 31.52 9.85
N ASN A 25 13.89 31.33 10.59
CA ASN A 25 14.71 30.09 10.57
C ASN A 25 13.93 28.98 11.29
N LEU A 26 12.84 28.47 10.63
CA LEU A 26 11.95 27.46 11.18
C LEU A 26 12.71 26.14 11.39
N LYS A 27 12.55 25.52 12.54
CA LYS A 27 13.11 24.21 12.86
C LYS A 27 12.51 23.12 11.97
N LYS A 28 13.30 22.18 11.50
CA LYS A 28 12.80 21.02 10.73
C LYS A 28 11.97 20.10 11.61
N GLN A 29 10.81 19.67 11.16
CA GLN A 29 10.02 18.62 11.80
C GLN A 29 10.00 17.34 10.99
N LYS A 30 9.80 16.19 11.67
CA LYS A 30 9.66 14.87 11.03
C LYS A 30 8.30 14.27 11.31
N ILE A 31 7.73 13.56 10.31
CA ILE A 31 6.54 12.74 10.46
C ILE A 31 6.96 11.32 10.86
N THR A 32 6.59 10.91 12.08
CA THR A 32 6.97 9.63 12.68
C THR A 32 5.76 8.71 12.89
N LYS A 33 5.97 7.53 13.48
CA LYS A 33 4.95 6.50 13.82
C LYS A 33 4.09 6.02 12.65
N VAL A 34 4.63 6.06 11.44
CA VAL A 34 4.03 5.45 10.24
C VAL A 34 5.11 4.79 9.39
N SER A 35 4.80 3.60 8.85
CA SER A 35 5.67 2.87 7.94
C SER A 35 5.69 3.52 6.55
N SER A 36 6.72 3.25 5.76
CA SER A 36 6.82 3.73 4.37
C SER A 36 5.88 3.00 3.41
N ALA A 37 5.44 1.78 3.78
CA ALA A 37 4.54 0.98 2.96
C ALA A 37 3.58 0.11 3.78
N TYR A 38 2.39 -0.13 3.22
CA TYR A 38 1.36 -1.02 3.74
C TYR A 38 0.82 -1.92 2.63
N LYS A 39 0.59 -3.19 2.94
CA LYS A 39 -0.06 -4.16 2.06
C LYS A 39 -1.36 -4.64 2.69
N LYS A 40 -2.50 -4.43 2.03
CA LYS A 40 -3.83 -4.80 2.52
C LYS A 40 -4.69 -5.32 1.37
N SER A 41 -5.59 -6.25 1.69
CA SER A 41 -6.53 -6.77 0.70
C SER A 41 -7.66 -5.79 0.40
N VAL A 42 -8.18 -5.85 -0.81
CA VAL A 42 -9.36 -5.06 -1.22
C VAL A 42 -10.50 -5.26 -0.22
N GLY A 43 -11.09 -4.15 0.21
CA GLY A 43 -12.14 -4.09 1.22
C GLY A 43 -11.64 -3.89 2.65
N GLN A 44 -10.33 -4.05 2.92
CA GLN A 44 -9.77 -3.80 4.24
C GLN A 44 -9.48 -2.31 4.46
N SER A 45 -9.57 -1.88 5.72
CA SER A 45 -9.19 -0.54 6.17
C SER A 45 -8.15 -0.63 7.28
N PHE A 46 -7.38 0.44 7.46
CA PHE A 46 -6.47 0.64 8.60
C PHE A 46 -6.29 2.15 8.83
N THR A 47 -5.83 2.53 10.01
CA THR A 47 -5.64 3.94 10.35
C THR A 47 -4.17 4.27 10.47
N LEU A 48 -3.72 5.29 9.75
CA LEU A 48 -2.42 5.91 9.94
C LEU A 48 -2.48 6.76 11.22
N LYS A 49 -1.47 6.63 12.08
CA LYS A 49 -1.34 7.41 13.32
C LYS A 49 -0.01 8.17 13.33
N PRO A 50 0.23 9.07 12.36
CA PRO A 50 1.47 9.85 12.33
C PRO A 50 1.55 10.79 13.53
N LYS A 51 2.79 11.08 13.95
CA LYS A 51 3.10 12.14 14.91
C LYS A 51 4.00 13.18 14.27
N ALA A 52 3.67 14.45 14.45
CA ALA A 52 4.45 15.62 14.04
C ALA A 52 4.07 16.81 14.92
N LYS A 53 4.77 17.94 14.80
CA LYS A 53 4.48 19.18 15.53
C LYS A 53 3.32 19.98 14.94
N GLY A 54 3.19 19.99 13.60
CA GLY A 54 2.11 20.69 12.90
C GLY A 54 0.90 19.80 12.63
N LYS A 55 -0.24 20.42 12.33
CA LYS A 55 -1.50 19.74 11.95
C LYS A 55 -1.27 18.80 10.78
N ILE A 56 -1.74 17.54 10.93
CA ILE A 56 -1.61 16.51 9.91
C ILE A 56 -2.77 16.56 8.93
N THR A 57 -2.45 16.44 7.64
CA THR A 57 -3.41 16.28 6.55
C THR A 57 -3.00 15.12 5.64
N TYR A 58 -3.98 14.57 4.89
CA TYR A 58 -3.77 13.40 4.05
C TYR A 58 -4.31 13.64 2.64
N LYS A 59 -3.58 13.13 1.62
CA LYS A 59 -4.03 13.12 0.22
C LYS A 59 -3.68 11.77 -0.41
N THR A 60 -4.60 11.19 -1.18
CA THR A 60 -4.31 10.00 -1.98
C THR A 60 -4.02 10.37 -3.43
N GLY A 61 -3.01 9.74 -4.02
CA GLY A 61 -2.68 9.88 -5.44
C GLY A 61 -3.46 8.91 -6.35
N ASN A 62 -4.17 7.91 -5.78
CA ASN A 62 -4.96 6.97 -6.56
C ASN A 62 -6.19 6.48 -5.78
N LYS A 63 -7.31 7.18 -5.94
CA LYS A 63 -8.59 6.84 -5.29
C LYS A 63 -9.18 5.49 -5.73
N LYS A 64 -8.84 4.99 -6.93
CA LYS A 64 -9.27 3.67 -7.43
C LYS A 64 -8.63 2.52 -6.64
N VAL A 65 -7.44 2.74 -6.06
CA VAL A 65 -6.73 1.74 -5.25
C VAL A 65 -6.96 1.95 -3.76
N ALA A 66 -6.79 3.17 -3.26
CA ALA A 66 -6.99 3.48 -1.84
C ALA A 66 -7.53 4.90 -1.63
N THR A 67 -8.43 5.06 -0.67
CA THR A 67 -8.90 6.36 -0.19
C THR A 67 -8.37 6.60 1.21
N VAL A 68 -8.26 7.86 1.62
CA VAL A 68 -7.91 8.26 2.99
C VAL A 68 -8.83 9.41 3.42
N ASN A 69 -9.30 9.39 4.67
CA ASN A 69 -10.09 10.47 5.24
C ASN A 69 -9.24 11.40 6.14
N SER A 70 -9.84 12.47 6.65
CA SER A 70 -9.19 13.46 7.53
C SER A 70 -8.66 12.87 8.84
N LYS A 71 -9.24 11.77 9.33
CA LYS A 71 -8.81 11.03 10.54
C LYS A 71 -7.69 10.00 10.22
N GLY A 72 -7.16 9.95 8.99
CA GLY A 72 -6.10 9.03 8.57
C GLY A 72 -6.57 7.60 8.33
N LYS A 73 -7.90 7.32 8.30
CA LYS A 73 -8.42 5.98 7.93
C LYS A 73 -8.26 5.76 6.44
N VAL A 74 -7.42 4.80 6.09
CA VAL A 74 -7.17 4.35 4.72
C VAL A 74 -8.06 3.15 4.42
N THR A 75 -8.80 3.20 3.30
CA THR A 75 -9.63 2.09 2.81
C THR A 75 -9.14 1.63 1.44
N VAL A 76 -8.82 0.34 1.30
CA VAL A 76 -8.37 -0.26 0.04
C VAL A 76 -9.57 -0.61 -0.84
N LYS A 77 -9.76 0.11 -1.93
CA LYS A 77 -10.87 -0.04 -2.89
C LYS A 77 -10.54 -0.98 -4.04
N GLY A 78 -9.27 -1.01 -4.46
CA GLY A 78 -8.82 -1.80 -5.62
C GLY A 78 -7.45 -2.42 -5.44
N THR A 79 -7.06 -3.25 -6.42
CA THR A 79 -5.71 -3.81 -6.50
C THR A 79 -4.78 -2.84 -7.23
N GLY A 80 -3.52 -2.78 -6.83
CA GLY A 80 -2.52 -1.90 -7.42
C GLY A 80 -1.75 -1.10 -6.37
N LYS A 81 -1.21 0.04 -6.77
CA LYS A 81 -0.38 0.92 -5.95
C LYS A 81 -1.04 2.29 -5.81
N ALA A 82 -1.10 2.80 -4.60
CA ALA A 82 -1.50 4.17 -4.29
C ALA A 82 -0.46 4.82 -3.38
N THR A 83 -0.19 6.11 -3.59
CA THR A 83 0.62 6.90 -2.67
C THR A 83 -0.29 7.74 -1.79
N ILE A 84 -0.16 7.58 -0.48
CA ILE A 84 -0.78 8.49 0.50
C ILE A 84 0.27 9.52 0.89
N THR A 85 0.00 10.76 0.60
CA THR A 85 0.83 11.90 1.03
C THR A 85 0.32 12.36 2.39
N VAL A 86 1.17 12.28 3.39
CA VAL A 86 0.94 12.81 4.75
C VAL A 86 1.70 14.11 4.86
N THR A 87 1.01 15.19 5.20
CA THR A 87 1.61 16.52 5.34
C THR A 87 1.41 17.00 6.77
N ALA A 88 2.48 17.37 7.43
CA ALA A 88 2.46 18.15 8.66
C ALA A 88 2.62 19.63 8.26
N LYS A 89 1.62 20.46 8.56
CA LYS A 89 1.65 21.89 8.25
C LYS A 89 2.78 22.59 9.02
N ALA A 90 3.25 23.69 8.50
CA ALA A 90 4.13 24.58 9.25
C ALA A 90 3.43 25.14 10.49
N THR A 91 4.21 25.49 11.50
CA THR A 91 3.81 26.24 12.70
C THR A 91 4.68 27.50 12.81
N SER A 92 4.48 28.31 13.82
CA SER A 92 5.36 29.46 14.11
C SER A 92 6.83 29.05 14.34
N THR A 93 7.09 27.80 14.78
CA THR A 93 8.42 27.30 15.15
C THR A 93 8.98 26.27 14.16
N TYR A 94 8.11 25.52 13.45
CA TYR A 94 8.50 24.39 12.62
C TYR A 94 8.09 24.53 11.17
N SER A 95 8.99 24.20 10.24
CA SER A 95 8.72 24.15 8.81
C SER A 95 7.77 23.00 8.45
N LYS A 96 7.06 23.11 7.31
CA LYS A 96 6.25 22.05 6.72
C LYS A 96 7.07 20.77 6.50
N SER A 97 6.45 19.60 6.77
CA SER A 97 7.04 18.31 6.46
C SER A 97 6.08 17.43 5.66
N VAL A 98 6.61 16.63 4.75
CA VAL A 98 5.83 15.72 3.90
C VAL A 98 6.43 14.33 3.93
N LYS A 99 5.56 13.30 4.10
CA LYS A 99 5.94 11.90 4.00
C LYS A 99 5.03 11.19 3.02
N LYS A 100 5.61 10.51 2.05
CA LYS A 100 4.89 9.64 1.10
C LYS A 100 4.86 8.21 1.62
N ILE A 101 3.67 7.59 1.63
CA ILE A 101 3.41 6.23 2.10
C ILE A 101 2.83 5.44 0.93
N THR A 102 3.42 4.30 0.60
CA THR A 102 2.92 3.42 -0.45
C THR A 102 1.89 2.44 0.11
N VAL A 103 0.72 2.35 -0.52
CA VAL A 103 -0.31 1.35 -0.21
C VAL A 103 -0.42 0.39 -1.37
N TYR A 104 -0.15 -0.89 -1.12
CA TYR A 104 -0.34 -1.99 -2.06
C TYR A 104 -1.68 -2.67 -1.79
N GLY A 105 -2.65 -2.42 -2.67
CA GLY A 105 -3.92 -3.13 -2.70
C GLY A 105 -3.73 -4.50 -3.36
N VAL A 106 -4.01 -5.58 -2.62
CA VAL A 106 -3.91 -6.96 -3.13
C VAL A 106 -5.29 -7.62 -3.21
N PRO A 107 -5.46 -8.68 -4.03
CA PRO A 107 -6.73 -9.39 -4.12
C PRO A 107 -7.17 -9.94 -2.76
N LYS A 108 -8.45 -10.36 -2.65
CA LYS A 108 -8.96 -11.04 -1.47
C LYS A 108 -8.33 -12.43 -1.32
N LYS A 109 -8.36 -12.99 -0.11
CA LYS A 109 -8.01 -14.39 0.12
C LYS A 109 -8.95 -15.29 -0.70
N PRO A 110 -8.43 -16.26 -1.48
CA PRO A 110 -9.28 -17.17 -2.21
C PRO A 110 -10.09 -18.07 -1.28
N GLU A 111 -11.32 -18.33 -1.66
CA GLU A 111 -12.18 -19.32 -1.01
C GLU A 111 -12.01 -20.68 -1.71
N MET A 112 -11.51 -21.69 -0.99
CA MET A 112 -11.41 -23.04 -1.50
C MET A 112 -12.77 -23.71 -1.47
N LYS A 113 -13.36 -23.96 -2.65
CA LYS A 113 -14.66 -24.61 -2.79
C LYS A 113 -14.55 -26.13 -2.56
N LYS A 114 -13.73 -26.81 -3.32
CA LYS A 114 -13.62 -28.28 -3.29
C LYS A 114 -12.16 -28.73 -3.20
N LEU A 115 -11.91 -29.78 -2.45
CA LEU A 115 -10.64 -30.48 -2.37
C LEU A 115 -10.94 -31.99 -2.43
N THR A 116 -10.49 -32.66 -3.51
CA THR A 116 -10.87 -34.05 -3.80
C THR A 116 -9.63 -34.91 -3.91
N ALA A 117 -9.64 -36.05 -3.23
CA ALA A 117 -8.62 -37.09 -3.32
C ALA A 117 -8.73 -37.89 -4.63
N GLY A 118 -7.58 -38.39 -5.11
CA GLY A 118 -7.49 -39.37 -6.20
C GLY A 118 -6.27 -40.27 -6.03
N LYS A 119 -6.09 -41.25 -6.93
CA LYS A 119 -4.91 -42.13 -6.93
C LYS A 119 -3.64 -41.31 -7.14
N LYS A 120 -2.75 -41.26 -6.13
CA LYS A 120 -1.50 -40.50 -6.08
C LYS A 120 -1.66 -38.99 -6.47
N ARG A 121 -2.86 -38.37 -6.21
CA ARG A 121 -3.16 -36.99 -6.56
C ARG A 121 -4.23 -36.41 -5.66
N PHE A 122 -4.33 -35.06 -5.66
CA PHE A 122 -5.53 -34.33 -5.27
C PHE A 122 -5.86 -33.24 -6.28
N THR A 123 -7.13 -32.85 -6.31
CA THR A 123 -7.61 -31.72 -7.11
C THR A 123 -8.23 -30.70 -6.18
N VAL A 124 -7.84 -29.44 -6.34
CA VAL A 124 -8.36 -28.31 -5.58
C VAL A 124 -9.07 -27.33 -6.50
N GLN A 125 -10.23 -26.81 -6.06
CA GLN A 125 -11.01 -25.78 -6.77
C GLN A 125 -11.29 -24.61 -5.84
N TRP A 126 -11.35 -23.39 -6.39
CA TRP A 126 -11.60 -22.16 -5.64
C TRP A 126 -12.46 -21.17 -6.41
N LYS A 127 -13.00 -20.19 -5.69
CA LYS A 127 -13.75 -19.09 -6.31
C LYS A 127 -12.83 -18.14 -7.05
N LYS A 128 -13.17 -17.79 -8.30
CA LYS A 128 -12.40 -16.83 -9.11
C LYS A 128 -12.46 -15.45 -8.49
N ASP A 129 -11.31 -14.78 -8.39
CA ASP A 129 -11.21 -13.35 -8.10
C ASP A 129 -10.80 -12.61 -9.38
N LYS A 130 -11.74 -11.78 -9.92
CA LYS A 130 -11.50 -11.00 -11.14
C LYS A 130 -10.35 -10.00 -11.00
N LYS A 131 -9.97 -9.63 -9.75
CA LYS A 131 -8.89 -8.68 -9.45
C LYS A 131 -7.52 -9.35 -9.28
N ALA A 132 -7.45 -10.67 -9.31
CA ALA A 132 -6.21 -11.42 -9.23
C ALA A 132 -5.55 -11.59 -10.62
N ASP A 133 -4.21 -11.57 -10.66
CA ASP A 133 -3.43 -11.94 -11.84
C ASP A 133 -3.02 -13.41 -11.82
N GLY A 134 -3.28 -14.09 -10.72
CA GLY A 134 -3.06 -15.53 -10.56
C GLY A 134 -3.14 -15.97 -9.12
N TYR A 135 -2.86 -17.26 -8.93
CA TYR A 135 -2.97 -17.94 -7.65
C TYR A 135 -1.70 -18.72 -7.35
N GLN A 136 -1.48 -19.00 -6.08
CA GLN A 136 -0.48 -19.94 -5.62
C GLN A 136 -1.16 -20.95 -4.71
N VAL A 137 -1.12 -22.23 -5.12
CA VAL A 137 -1.50 -23.38 -4.29
C VAL A 137 -0.26 -23.82 -3.54
N GLN A 138 -0.37 -24.03 -2.25
CA GLN A 138 0.69 -24.56 -1.41
C GLN A 138 0.18 -25.77 -0.65
N TYR A 139 1.01 -26.82 -0.56
CA TYR A 139 0.64 -28.05 0.12
C TYR A 139 1.83 -28.65 0.87
N SER A 140 1.52 -29.36 1.94
CA SER A 140 2.50 -30.02 2.81
C SER A 140 1.85 -31.17 3.58
N THR A 141 2.62 -32.15 4.00
CA THR A 141 2.23 -33.15 5.02
C THR A 141 2.34 -32.59 6.43
N ASP A 142 3.09 -31.50 6.63
CA ASP A 142 3.20 -30.81 7.91
C ASP A 142 2.04 -29.85 8.16
N LYS A 143 1.37 -29.98 9.31
CA LYS A 143 0.24 -29.13 9.73
C LYS A 143 0.60 -27.65 9.80
N LYS A 144 1.82 -27.31 10.17
CA LYS A 144 2.30 -25.93 10.37
C LYS A 144 2.95 -25.32 9.12
N PHE A 145 3.05 -26.08 8.01
CA PHE A 145 3.74 -25.65 6.79
C PHE A 145 5.19 -25.19 7.02
N LYS A 146 5.90 -25.83 7.94
CA LYS A 146 7.33 -25.58 8.21
C LYS A 146 8.24 -26.53 7.42
N LYS A 147 7.80 -27.77 7.20
CA LYS A 147 8.56 -28.84 6.50
C LYS A 147 7.80 -29.33 5.28
N ASN A 148 8.54 -29.88 4.28
CA ASN A 148 7.99 -30.50 3.06
C ASN A 148 6.96 -29.62 2.32
N VAL A 149 7.17 -28.30 2.31
CA VAL A 149 6.28 -27.36 1.68
C VAL A 149 6.55 -27.29 0.19
N LYS A 150 5.55 -27.60 -0.62
CA LYS A 150 5.58 -27.44 -2.07
C LYS A 150 4.57 -26.40 -2.53
N SER A 151 4.90 -25.69 -3.61
CA SER A 151 4.07 -24.62 -4.16
C SER A 151 3.91 -24.77 -5.66
N MET A 152 2.73 -24.43 -6.16
CA MET A 152 2.38 -24.37 -7.58
C MET A 152 1.74 -23.03 -7.89
N ASN A 153 2.23 -22.33 -8.92
CA ASN A 153 1.57 -21.13 -9.43
C ASN A 153 0.52 -21.51 -10.48
N VAL A 154 -0.63 -20.84 -10.43
CA VAL A 154 -1.76 -21.10 -11.32
C VAL A 154 -2.19 -19.77 -11.98
N SER A 155 -2.43 -19.83 -13.29
CA SER A 155 -2.90 -18.68 -14.08
C SER A 155 -4.26 -18.18 -13.59
N LYS A 156 -4.53 -16.88 -13.76
CA LYS A 156 -5.84 -16.26 -13.47
C LYS A 156 -7.01 -16.86 -14.25
N LYS A 157 -6.73 -17.51 -15.37
CA LYS A 157 -7.75 -18.19 -16.19
C LYS A 157 -8.33 -19.40 -15.46
N ASN A 158 -7.53 -20.10 -14.64
CA ASN A 158 -7.88 -21.35 -14.00
C ASN A 158 -8.32 -21.16 -12.55
N THR A 159 -9.36 -21.88 -12.16
CA THR A 159 -9.88 -21.95 -10.78
C THR A 159 -9.82 -23.37 -10.22
N LYS A 160 -9.05 -24.23 -10.89
CA LYS A 160 -8.82 -25.64 -10.56
C LYS A 160 -7.35 -25.97 -10.77
N ALA A 161 -6.79 -26.79 -9.90
CA ALA A 161 -5.44 -27.33 -10.06
C ALA A 161 -5.40 -28.77 -9.55
N THR A 162 -4.64 -29.62 -10.25
CA THR A 162 -4.40 -31.02 -9.84
C THR A 162 -2.92 -31.20 -9.54
N VAL A 163 -2.61 -31.65 -8.34
CA VAL A 163 -1.26 -32.03 -7.93
C VAL A 163 -1.14 -33.54 -8.02
N LYS A 164 -0.19 -34.02 -8.81
CA LYS A 164 0.06 -35.46 -9.10
C LYS A 164 1.36 -35.93 -8.41
N LYS A 165 1.68 -37.20 -8.54
CA LYS A 165 2.90 -37.88 -8.02
C LYS A 165 3.04 -37.74 -6.49
N LEU A 166 1.92 -37.84 -5.79
CA LEU A 166 1.88 -37.79 -4.33
C LEU A 166 1.99 -39.19 -3.71
N LYS A 167 2.48 -39.24 -2.46
CA LYS A 167 2.58 -40.50 -1.72
C LYS A 167 1.18 -40.98 -1.30
N LYS A 168 0.81 -42.22 -1.67
CA LYS A 168 -0.43 -42.93 -1.27
C LYS A 168 -0.53 -42.96 0.27
N GLY A 169 -1.74 -42.84 0.81
CA GLY A 169 -2.01 -42.91 2.25
C GLY A 169 -1.63 -41.67 3.06
N LYS A 170 -0.85 -40.75 2.51
CA LYS A 170 -0.46 -39.52 3.22
C LYS A 170 -1.57 -38.47 3.17
N THR A 171 -1.70 -37.72 4.29
CA THR A 171 -2.61 -36.57 4.40
C THR A 171 -1.86 -35.29 4.07
N TYR A 172 -2.34 -34.57 3.06
CA TYR A 172 -1.81 -33.27 2.67
C TYR A 172 -2.68 -32.14 3.19
N ARG A 173 -2.06 -31.12 3.76
CA ARG A 173 -2.65 -29.83 4.08
C ARG A 173 -2.51 -28.94 2.85
N VAL A 174 -3.59 -28.29 2.43
CA VAL A 174 -3.61 -27.47 1.21
C VAL A 174 -4.14 -26.07 1.54
N ARG A 175 -3.46 -25.04 1.05
CA ARG A 175 -3.90 -23.64 1.14
C ARG A 175 -3.65 -22.91 -0.16
N ILE A 176 -4.40 -21.84 -0.39
CA ILE A 176 -4.34 -21.04 -1.62
C ILE A 176 -4.22 -19.57 -1.25
N ARG A 177 -3.46 -18.82 -2.03
CA ARG A 177 -3.48 -17.36 -2.03
C ARG A 177 -3.52 -16.83 -3.47
N SER A 178 -4.09 -15.65 -3.64
CA SER A 178 -4.07 -14.91 -4.89
C SER A 178 -2.90 -13.92 -4.91
N TYR A 179 -2.54 -13.42 -6.09
CA TYR A 179 -1.56 -12.34 -6.22
C TYR A 179 -1.98 -11.33 -7.28
N LYS A 180 -1.43 -10.11 -7.14
CA LYS A 180 -1.41 -9.05 -8.14
C LYS A 180 0.04 -8.77 -8.52
N LYS A 181 0.33 -8.61 -9.80
CA LYS A 181 1.62 -8.08 -10.27
C LYS A 181 1.56 -6.56 -10.23
N ILE A 182 2.51 -5.92 -9.57
CA ILE A 182 2.63 -4.47 -9.47
C ILE A 182 4.12 -4.16 -9.67
N ASP A 183 4.45 -3.34 -10.66
CA ASP A 183 5.82 -3.01 -11.02
C ASP A 183 6.70 -4.28 -11.14
N GLY A 184 6.21 -5.30 -11.89
CA GLY A 184 6.90 -6.59 -12.11
C GLY A 184 6.88 -7.58 -10.93
N LYS A 185 6.62 -7.15 -9.71
CA LYS A 185 6.64 -7.97 -8.49
C LYS A 185 5.26 -8.55 -8.15
N LYS A 186 5.23 -9.79 -7.60
CA LYS A 186 4.01 -10.42 -7.11
C LYS A 186 3.71 -9.99 -5.68
N TYR A 187 2.56 -9.36 -5.47
CA TYR A 187 2.03 -9.00 -4.16
C TYR A 187 0.89 -9.93 -3.82
N TYR A 188 1.12 -10.78 -2.80
CA TYR A 188 0.19 -11.83 -2.43
C TYR A 188 -0.85 -11.37 -1.41
N SER A 189 -2.08 -11.90 -1.52
CA SER A 189 -3.06 -11.89 -0.43
C SER A 189 -2.54 -12.70 0.78
N GLY A 190 -3.26 -12.65 1.89
CA GLY A 190 -3.11 -13.69 2.91
C GLY A 190 -3.55 -15.06 2.36
N TRP A 191 -3.15 -16.13 3.04
CA TRP A 191 -3.62 -17.49 2.75
C TRP A 191 -5.11 -17.63 3.06
N GLY A 192 -5.84 -18.37 2.20
CA GLY A 192 -7.17 -18.87 2.47
C GLY A 192 -7.18 -19.94 3.57
N LYS A 193 -8.37 -20.44 3.92
CA LYS A 193 -8.52 -21.54 4.89
C LYS A 193 -7.76 -22.77 4.43
N VAL A 194 -7.04 -23.43 5.35
CA VAL A 194 -6.38 -24.71 5.10
C VAL A 194 -7.44 -25.80 5.09
N LYS A 195 -7.39 -26.67 4.10
CA LYS A 195 -8.14 -27.95 4.07
C LYS A 195 -7.17 -29.12 3.96
N SER A 196 -7.63 -30.29 4.34
CA SER A 196 -6.83 -31.53 4.34
C SER A 196 -7.43 -32.56 3.43
N VAL A 197 -6.58 -33.39 2.82
CA VAL A 197 -6.98 -34.50 1.96
C VAL A 197 -6.03 -35.68 2.13
N LYS A 198 -6.56 -36.88 2.35
CA LYS A 198 -5.80 -38.13 2.35
C LYS A 198 -5.78 -38.70 0.93
N VAL A 199 -4.59 -38.86 0.36
CA VAL A 199 -4.37 -39.33 -1.01
C VAL A 199 -4.55 -40.83 -1.08
N ARG A 200 -5.25 -41.28 -2.10
CA ARG A 200 -5.50 -42.72 -2.37
C ARG A 200 -4.44 -43.33 -3.27
#